data_3f9b88719f5b5814a840e2e79ab405f0
#
_entry.id   3f9b88719f5b5814a840e2e79ab405f0
#
_cell.length_a   1.000
_cell.length_b   1.000
_cell.length_c   1.000
_cell.angle_alpha   90.00
_cell.angle_beta   90.00
_cell.angle_gamma   90.00
#
_symmetry.space_group_name_H-M   'P 1'
#
loop_
_entity.id
_entity.type
_entity.pdbx_description
1 polymer ?
#
loop_
_entity_poly.entity_id
_entity_poly.type
_entity_poly.pdbx_seq_one_letter_code
_entity_poly.pdbx_strand_id
1 'polypeptide(L)'
;MSFLDLDEFLIELAGAVDLVYSPVVDVKEYPENVDVCLIEGAVCNEDNLAILHKIRARTKVLISFGDCAVTGNVPAMRNQLGLDNAKNVLQCAYIENAQNNPNVPKADGIVPQLLEWVLPVHEVVHVEYYLPGL
;
A
#
# COMPACT_ATOMS: atom_id res chain seq x y z
N MET A 1 -2.77 -3.08 -11.44
CA MET A 1 -2.05 -3.77 -12.40
C MET A 1 -0.83 -4.27 -11.87
N SER A 2 -0.53 -5.30 -12.32
CA SER A 2 0.09 -5.89 -11.27
C SER A 2 1.10 -6.88 -11.71
N PHE A 3 1.76 -7.36 -10.77
CA PHE A 3 2.57 -8.55 -10.82
C PHE A 3 1.90 -9.71 -11.59
N LEU A 4 0.58 -9.83 -11.52
CA LEU A 4 -0.19 -10.87 -12.25
C LEU A 4 -0.21 -10.69 -13.77
N ASP A 5 0.09 -9.49 -14.26
CA ASP A 5 0.16 -9.24 -15.72
C ASP A 5 1.48 -9.70 -16.36
N LEU A 6 2.39 -10.25 -15.57
CA LEU A 6 3.58 -10.92 -16.09
C LEU A 6 3.27 -12.23 -16.83
N ASP A 7 2.02 -12.74 -16.66
CA ASP A 7 1.49 -13.91 -17.37
C ASP A 7 2.48 -15.10 -17.38
N GLU A 8 2.96 -15.53 -18.51
CA GLU A 8 3.89 -16.68 -18.63
C GLU A 8 5.20 -16.46 -17.85
N PHE A 9 5.68 -15.23 -17.72
CA PHE A 9 6.88 -14.90 -16.95
C PHE A 9 6.74 -15.18 -15.45
N LEU A 10 5.52 -15.25 -14.92
CA LEU A 10 5.29 -15.68 -13.54
C LEU A 10 5.76 -17.10 -13.27
N ILE A 11 5.61 -18.00 -14.26
CA ILE A 11 6.02 -19.39 -14.14
C ILE A 11 7.55 -19.46 -14.08
N GLU A 12 8.21 -18.70 -14.94
CA GLU A 12 9.67 -18.61 -14.97
C GLU A 12 10.21 -18.01 -13.67
N LEU A 13 9.60 -16.93 -13.20
CA LEU A 13 9.96 -16.29 -11.93
C LEU A 13 9.75 -17.24 -10.74
N ALA A 14 8.62 -17.96 -10.68
CA ALA A 14 8.34 -18.93 -9.63
C ALA A 14 9.33 -20.09 -9.60
N GLY A 15 9.95 -20.41 -10.73
CA GLY A 15 11.04 -21.39 -10.79
C GLY A 15 12.39 -20.83 -10.36
N ALA A 16 12.57 -19.50 -10.35
CA ALA A 16 13.82 -18.83 -10.03
C ALA A 16 13.90 -18.32 -8.58
N VAL A 17 12.76 -18.13 -7.91
CA VAL A 17 12.68 -17.58 -6.56
C VAL A 17 11.78 -18.42 -5.66
N ASP A 18 12.00 -18.33 -4.37
CA ASP A 18 11.11 -18.92 -3.36
C ASP A 18 10.14 -17.83 -2.85
N LEU A 19 8.86 -17.94 -3.25
CA LEU A 19 7.82 -16.98 -2.86
C LEU A 19 7.35 -17.24 -1.44
N VAL A 20 7.83 -16.44 -0.50
CA VAL A 20 7.58 -16.62 0.94
C VAL A 20 6.40 -15.82 1.48
N TYR A 21 5.95 -14.79 0.76
CA TYR A 21 4.83 -13.94 1.16
C TYR A 21 4.16 -13.28 -0.05
N SER A 22 2.82 -13.28 -0.05
CA SER A 22 2.00 -12.56 -1.01
C SER A 22 0.59 -12.41 -0.43
N PRO A 23 -0.18 -11.38 -0.78
CA PRO A 23 -1.57 -11.22 -0.35
C PRO A 23 -2.50 -12.38 -0.74
N VAL A 24 -2.12 -13.16 -1.73
CA VAL A 24 -2.88 -14.33 -2.21
C VAL A 24 -2.38 -15.66 -1.64
N VAL A 25 -1.27 -15.65 -0.92
CA VAL A 25 -0.72 -16.83 -0.23
C VAL A 25 -1.23 -16.82 1.22
N ASP A 26 -1.61 -17.99 1.74
CA ASP A 26 -2.17 -18.13 3.09
C ASP A 26 -1.12 -17.97 4.22
N VAL A 27 -0.24 -17.00 4.06
CA VAL A 27 0.74 -16.59 5.07
C VAL A 27 0.28 -15.27 5.68
N LYS A 28 -0.21 -15.34 6.92
CA LYS A 28 -0.81 -14.18 7.63
C LYS A 28 0.21 -13.19 8.17
N GLU A 29 1.43 -13.63 8.38
CA GLU A 29 2.48 -12.80 8.96
C GLU A 29 3.67 -12.70 8.00
N TYR A 30 4.16 -11.46 7.82
CA TYR A 30 5.35 -11.22 7.01
C TYR A 30 6.57 -11.89 7.65
N PRO A 31 7.28 -12.80 6.94
CA PRO A 31 8.39 -13.57 7.48
C PRO A 31 9.62 -12.70 7.77
N GLU A 32 10.56 -13.28 8.51
CA GLU A 32 11.86 -12.65 8.75
C GLU A 32 12.88 -13.07 7.68
N ASN A 33 13.95 -12.28 7.56
CA ASN A 33 15.07 -12.53 6.65
C ASN A 33 14.68 -12.67 5.17
N VAL A 34 13.73 -11.88 4.75
CA VAL A 34 13.35 -11.78 3.33
C VAL A 34 14.46 -11.11 2.55
N ASP A 35 14.91 -11.72 1.45
CA ASP A 35 15.98 -11.16 0.64
C ASP A 35 15.51 -9.98 -0.20
N VAL A 36 14.38 -10.12 -0.89
CA VAL A 36 13.82 -9.08 -1.76
C VAL A 36 12.32 -8.97 -1.52
N CYS A 37 11.83 -7.75 -1.39
CA CYS A 37 10.41 -7.46 -1.36
C CYS A 37 10.05 -6.46 -2.46
N LEU A 38 9.07 -6.82 -3.29
CA LEU A 38 8.39 -5.90 -4.19
C LEU A 38 7.16 -5.37 -3.44
N ILE A 39 7.13 -4.07 -3.16
CA ILE A 39 6.00 -3.47 -2.45
C ILE A 39 5.18 -2.60 -3.39
N GLU A 40 3.90 -2.90 -3.49
CA GLU A 40 2.91 -2.12 -4.25
C GLU A 40 2.04 -1.26 -3.33
N GLY A 41 1.47 -0.21 -3.90
CA GLY A 41 0.52 0.65 -3.22
C GLY A 41 1.16 1.82 -2.48
N ALA A 42 0.34 2.83 -2.21
CA ALA A 42 0.73 4.00 -1.42
C ALA A 42 0.42 3.80 0.07
N VAL A 43 1.05 4.59 0.92
CA VAL A 43 0.81 4.58 2.37
C VAL A 43 -0.33 5.55 2.68
N CYS A 44 -1.51 5.00 2.98
CA CYS A 44 -2.75 5.77 3.08
C CYS A 44 -3.35 5.80 4.49
N ASN A 45 -3.06 4.82 5.32
CA ASN A 45 -3.62 4.65 6.64
C ASN A 45 -2.60 4.07 7.63
N GLU A 46 -3.00 3.98 8.89
CA GLU A 46 -2.12 3.50 9.98
C GLU A 46 -1.69 2.04 9.80
N ASP A 47 -2.55 1.18 9.26
CA ASP A 47 -2.20 -0.22 9.00
C ASP A 47 -1.14 -0.35 7.91
N ASN A 48 -1.26 0.46 6.84
CA ASN A 48 -0.23 0.50 5.80
C ASN A 48 1.12 0.96 6.38
N LEU A 49 1.08 1.96 7.26
CA LEU A 49 2.28 2.48 7.92
C LEU A 49 2.93 1.40 8.79
N ALA A 50 2.15 0.72 9.61
CA ALA A 50 2.62 -0.32 10.52
C ALA A 50 3.22 -1.51 9.76
N ILE A 51 2.53 -2.01 8.73
CA ILE A 51 3.03 -3.13 7.92
C ILE A 51 4.30 -2.75 7.15
N LEU A 52 4.39 -1.52 6.64
CA LEU A 52 5.56 -1.05 5.92
C LEU A 52 6.82 -1.01 6.80
N HIS A 53 6.71 -0.53 8.03
CA HIS A 53 7.82 -0.57 8.99
C HIS A 53 8.24 -2.00 9.31
N LYS A 54 7.28 -2.92 9.47
CA LYS A 54 7.56 -4.35 9.68
C LYS A 54 8.28 -4.98 8.49
N ILE A 55 7.80 -4.71 7.28
CA ILE A 55 8.40 -5.18 6.03
C ILE A 55 9.84 -4.66 5.92
N ARG A 56 10.05 -3.36 6.14
CA ARG A 56 11.40 -2.79 6.07
C ARG A 56 12.37 -3.44 7.05
N ALA A 57 11.94 -3.67 8.28
CA ALA A 57 12.78 -4.28 9.32
C ALA A 57 13.19 -5.73 9.01
N ARG A 58 12.40 -6.44 8.19
CA ARG A 58 12.58 -7.87 7.90
C ARG A 58 13.09 -8.16 6.48
N THR A 59 13.36 -7.12 5.69
CA THR A 59 13.75 -7.23 4.27
C THR A 59 15.13 -6.64 4.04
N LYS A 60 15.96 -7.33 3.27
CA LYS A 60 17.30 -6.84 2.90
C LYS A 60 17.20 -5.78 1.79
N VAL A 61 16.48 -6.10 0.70
CA VAL A 61 16.31 -5.21 -0.45
C VAL A 61 14.83 -4.94 -0.66
N LEU A 62 14.42 -3.69 -0.46
CA LEU A 62 13.07 -3.21 -0.69
C LEU A 62 12.97 -2.49 -2.01
N ILE A 63 12.03 -2.91 -2.86
CA ILE A 63 11.79 -2.34 -4.18
C ILE A 63 10.39 -1.75 -4.20
N SER A 64 10.30 -0.44 -4.43
CA SER A 64 9.03 0.26 -4.65
C SER A 64 8.53 -0.06 -6.06
N PHE A 65 7.41 -0.77 -6.16
CA PHE A 65 6.89 -1.33 -7.39
C PHE A 65 5.55 -0.71 -7.77
N GLY A 66 5.47 -0.20 -9.00
CA GLY A 66 4.29 0.49 -9.51
C GLY A 66 4.16 1.94 -9.06
N ASP A 67 3.39 2.73 -9.81
CA ASP A 67 3.29 4.18 -9.61
C ASP A 67 2.70 4.58 -8.25
N CYS A 68 1.78 3.80 -7.71
CA CYS A 68 1.21 4.11 -6.40
C CYS A 68 2.26 4.07 -5.29
N ALA A 69 3.17 3.09 -5.33
CA ALA A 69 4.26 2.98 -4.37
C ALA A 69 5.35 4.05 -4.59
N VAL A 70 5.63 4.39 -5.85
CA VAL A 70 6.72 5.31 -6.24
C VAL A 70 6.32 6.77 -6.08
N THR A 71 5.10 7.16 -6.43
CA THR A 71 4.64 8.56 -6.46
C THR A 71 3.41 8.85 -5.59
N GLY A 72 2.74 7.82 -5.09
CA GLY A 72 1.43 7.94 -4.45
C GLY A 72 0.26 7.87 -5.43
N ASN A 73 0.45 8.29 -6.68
CA ASN A 73 -0.46 8.23 -7.83
C ASN A 73 -1.93 8.49 -7.47
N VAL A 74 -2.86 7.62 -7.89
CA VAL A 74 -4.31 7.79 -7.66
C VAL A 74 -4.66 7.95 -6.17
N PRO A 75 -4.16 7.14 -5.23
CA PRO A 75 -4.44 7.35 -3.80
C PRO A 75 -4.04 8.74 -3.29
N ALA A 76 -2.96 9.32 -3.83
CA ALA A 76 -2.49 10.65 -3.44
C ALA A 76 -3.34 11.81 -4.01
N MET A 77 -4.30 11.55 -4.90
CA MET A 77 -5.20 12.59 -5.41
C MET A 77 -5.99 13.27 -4.29
N ARG A 78 -6.30 12.57 -3.20
CA ARG A 78 -6.96 13.19 -2.05
C ARG A 78 -6.12 14.27 -1.37
N ASN A 79 -4.81 14.27 -1.55
CA ASN A 79 -3.92 15.29 -0.99
C ASN A 79 -4.24 16.70 -1.53
N GLN A 80 -4.89 16.79 -2.70
CA GLN A 80 -5.36 18.06 -3.27
C GLN A 80 -6.46 18.72 -2.43
N LEU A 81 -7.10 17.99 -1.52
CA LEU A 81 -8.09 18.54 -0.59
C LEU A 81 -7.45 19.37 0.54
N GLY A 82 -6.12 19.47 0.54
CA GLY A 82 -5.36 20.35 1.44
C GLY A 82 -5.25 19.83 2.87
N LEU A 83 -5.12 20.74 3.81
CA LEU A 83 -5.13 20.43 5.24
C LEU A 83 -6.46 19.75 5.61
N ASP A 84 -6.41 18.81 6.54
CA ASP A 84 -7.56 17.97 6.91
C ASP A 84 -8.08 17.09 5.76
N ASN A 85 -7.24 16.76 4.74
CA ASN A 85 -7.70 16.01 3.57
C ASN A 85 -8.26 14.62 3.93
N ALA A 86 -7.75 13.98 4.97
CA ALA A 86 -8.31 12.72 5.49
C ALA A 86 -9.77 12.88 5.91
N LYS A 87 -10.08 13.94 6.64
CA LYS A 87 -11.45 14.28 7.06
C LYS A 87 -12.31 14.71 5.87
N ASN A 88 -11.75 15.55 5.02
CA ASN A 88 -12.47 16.10 3.86
C ASN A 88 -12.87 15.02 2.86
N VAL A 89 -12.00 14.04 2.59
CA VAL A 89 -12.35 12.92 1.69
C VAL A 89 -13.45 12.04 2.29
N LEU A 90 -13.42 11.79 3.59
CA LEU A 90 -14.48 11.03 4.26
C LEU A 90 -15.81 11.78 4.27
N GLN A 91 -15.76 13.07 4.52
CA GLN A 91 -16.93 13.94 4.45
C GLN A 91 -17.57 13.90 3.05
N CYS A 92 -16.76 14.10 2.01
CA CYS A 92 -17.22 14.08 0.63
C CYS A 92 -17.80 12.70 0.25
N ALA A 93 -17.07 11.62 0.54
CA ALA A 93 -17.45 10.28 0.09
C ALA A 93 -18.66 9.72 0.84
N TYR A 94 -18.75 9.91 2.16
CA TYR A 94 -19.72 9.21 3.01
C TYR A 94 -20.87 10.10 3.51
N ILE A 95 -20.74 11.42 3.44
CA ILE A 95 -21.76 12.33 3.90
C ILE A 95 -22.41 13.07 2.73
N GLU A 96 -21.63 13.83 1.96
CA GLU A 96 -22.15 14.69 0.90
C GLU A 96 -22.70 13.92 -0.28
N ASN A 97 -22.05 12.81 -0.66
CA ASN A 97 -22.47 11.97 -1.77
C ASN A 97 -23.33 10.78 -1.36
N ALA A 98 -23.65 10.63 -0.10
CA ALA A 98 -24.49 9.53 0.37
C ALA A 98 -25.95 9.80 0.03
N GLN A 99 -26.58 8.87 -0.71
CA GLN A 99 -28.03 8.91 -0.98
C GLN A 99 -28.87 8.38 0.19
N ASN A 100 -28.32 7.35 0.88
CA ASN A 100 -28.95 6.72 2.01
C ASN A 100 -27.89 6.50 3.11
N ASN A 101 -28.26 6.73 4.35
CA ASN A 101 -27.40 6.48 5.51
C ASN A 101 -26.03 7.22 5.48
N PRO A 102 -26.04 8.54 5.62
CA PRO A 102 -24.82 9.36 5.59
C PRO A 102 -24.00 9.19 6.88
N ASN A 103 -23.19 8.16 6.96
CA ASN A 103 -22.32 7.86 8.09
C ASN A 103 -20.90 7.51 7.65
N VAL A 104 -19.92 8.07 8.34
CA VAL A 104 -18.52 7.65 8.18
C VAL A 104 -18.33 6.32 8.89
N PRO A 105 -17.79 5.29 8.20
CA PRO A 105 -17.50 4.01 8.81
C PRO A 105 -16.55 4.17 10.00
N LYS A 106 -16.94 3.61 11.15
CA LYS A 106 -16.11 3.59 12.36
C LYS A 106 -16.23 2.23 13.01
N ALA A 107 -15.12 1.61 13.31
CA ALA A 107 -15.05 0.42 14.14
C ALA A 107 -13.66 0.41 14.80
N ASP A 108 -13.59 0.72 16.07
CA ASP A 108 -12.35 0.80 16.82
C ASP A 108 -11.59 -0.53 16.74
N GLY A 109 -10.33 -0.49 16.36
CA GLY A 109 -9.48 -1.65 16.18
C GLY A 109 -9.76 -2.50 14.92
N ILE A 110 -10.72 -2.12 14.07
CA ILE A 110 -11.07 -2.84 12.83
C ILE A 110 -10.86 -1.94 11.62
N VAL A 111 -11.37 -0.70 11.67
CA VAL A 111 -11.19 0.27 10.59
C VAL A 111 -10.01 1.17 10.92
N PRO A 112 -8.89 1.07 10.18
CA PRO A 112 -7.70 1.89 10.42
C PRO A 112 -7.99 3.37 10.10
N GLN A 113 -7.35 4.27 10.84
CA GLN A 113 -7.45 5.69 10.57
C GLN A 113 -6.66 6.06 9.33
N LEU A 114 -7.20 6.98 8.53
CA LEU A 114 -6.47 7.54 7.41
C LEU A 114 -5.33 8.44 7.92
N LEU A 115 -4.18 8.34 7.27
CA LEU A 115 -3.10 9.32 7.47
C LEU A 115 -3.55 10.68 6.91
N GLU A 116 -3.03 11.76 7.48
CA GLU A 116 -3.31 13.12 6.98
C GLU A 116 -2.90 13.26 5.50
N TRP A 117 -1.77 12.70 5.12
CA TRP A 117 -1.28 12.68 3.74
C TRP A 117 -1.12 11.25 3.25
N VAL A 118 -1.44 11.01 1.99
CA VAL A 118 -1.03 9.79 1.29
C VAL A 118 0.41 9.96 0.85
N LEU A 119 1.27 9.02 1.22
CA LEU A 119 2.69 9.08 0.99
C LEU A 119 3.15 7.95 0.06
N PRO A 120 4.11 8.21 -0.83
CA PRO A 120 4.86 7.15 -1.49
C PRO A 120 5.73 6.40 -0.46
N VAL A 121 6.11 5.19 -0.79
CA VAL A 121 6.83 4.30 0.15
C VAL A 121 8.15 4.89 0.65
N HIS A 122 8.89 5.55 -0.23
CA HIS A 122 10.21 6.12 0.10
C HIS A 122 10.17 7.34 1.04
N GLU A 123 9.02 7.98 1.20
CA GLU A 123 8.84 9.05 2.20
C GLU A 123 8.71 8.50 3.63
N VAL A 124 8.46 7.21 3.77
CA VAL A 124 8.28 6.56 5.06
C VAL A 124 9.49 5.72 5.45
N VAL A 125 10.04 4.93 4.52
CA VAL A 125 11.17 4.04 4.76
C VAL A 125 12.18 4.12 3.62
N HIS A 126 13.44 3.74 3.91
CA HIS A 126 14.45 3.63 2.86
C HIS A 126 14.11 2.53 1.85
N VAL A 127 14.25 2.86 0.57
CA VAL A 127 13.99 1.97 -0.58
C VAL A 127 15.24 1.90 -1.43
N GLU A 128 15.65 0.69 -1.82
CA GLU A 128 16.87 0.50 -2.61
C GLU A 128 16.61 0.72 -4.11
N TYR A 129 15.46 0.28 -4.62
CA TYR A 129 15.15 0.38 -6.05
C TYR A 129 13.71 0.79 -6.30
N TYR A 130 13.49 1.38 -7.47
CA TYR A 130 12.19 1.86 -7.92
C TYR A 130 11.86 1.26 -9.29
N LEU A 131 10.70 0.66 -9.42
CA LEU A 131 10.14 0.16 -10.66
C LEU A 131 8.80 0.86 -10.91
N PRO A 132 8.83 2.08 -11.49
CA PRO A 132 7.60 2.80 -11.83
C PRO A 132 6.87 2.09 -12.97
N GLY A 133 5.60 2.33 -13.06
CA GLY A 133 4.71 1.76 -14.06
C GLY A 133 3.36 1.37 -13.47
N LEU A 134 2.39 1.23 -14.30
CA LEU A 134 1.04 0.89 -13.87
C LEU A 134 0.90 -0.58 -13.50
#